data_5bf4b3fabb927a608a62ecb054240bcf
#
_entry.id   5bf4b3fabb927a608a62ecb054240bcf
#
_cell.length_a   1.000
_cell.length_b   1.000
_cell.length_c   1.000
_cell.angle_alpha   90.00
_cell.angle_beta   90.00
_cell.angle_gamma   90.00
#
_symmetry.space_group_name_H-M   'P 1'
#
loop_
_entity.id
_entity.type
_entity.pdbx_description
1 polymer ?
#
loop_
_entity_poly.entity_id
_entity_poly.type
_entity_poly.pdbx_seq_one_letter_code
_entity_poly.pdbx_strand_id
1 'polypeptide(L)'
;MGKTVLITGAGSGFGRGASIALAERGHNVIATTETDKQATELSAAHPELIVEKLDITSDDIEKVTQWDIDVLINNAAMGQTGPMADVPMERIRAIFEVNVFGTLSITQKVLAGMISRGAGRIIVMSSIGGLHSFPAFGPYNMTKHALEGMGKAMRIELEPQGIDVTMINPG
;
A
#
# COMPACT_ATOMS: atom_id res chain seq x y z
N MET A 1 -20.97 3.41 11.43
CA MET A 1 -19.86 3.00 12.31
C MET A 1 -18.57 3.17 11.54
N GLY A 2 -17.52 3.76 12.14
CA GLY A 2 -16.23 3.92 11.48
C GLY A 2 -15.60 2.57 11.13
N LYS A 3 -14.82 2.52 10.06
CA LYS A 3 -14.03 1.35 9.64
C LYS A 3 -12.62 1.45 10.20
N THR A 4 -11.97 0.34 10.49
CA THR A 4 -10.53 0.30 10.74
C THR A 4 -9.78 0.24 9.40
N VAL A 5 -9.00 1.28 9.12
CA VAL A 5 -8.29 1.46 7.84
C VAL A 5 -6.80 1.46 8.08
N LEU A 6 -6.09 0.51 7.48
CA LEU A 6 -4.62 0.48 7.46
C LEU A 6 -4.13 1.13 6.17
N ILE A 7 -3.23 2.10 6.29
CA ILE A 7 -2.62 2.79 5.15
C ILE A 7 -1.10 2.67 5.22
N THR A 8 -0.48 2.10 4.19
CA THR A 8 0.98 2.00 4.11
C THR A 8 1.59 3.24 3.45
N GLY A 9 2.78 3.65 3.89
CA GLY A 9 3.48 4.80 3.33
C GLY A 9 2.78 6.14 3.59
N ALA A 10 2.22 6.32 4.79
CA ALA A 10 1.49 7.53 5.19
C ALA A 10 2.39 8.72 5.59
N GLY A 11 3.72 8.60 5.51
CA GLY A 11 4.65 9.68 5.86
C GLY A 11 4.55 10.90 4.95
N SER A 12 4.00 10.78 3.73
CA SER A 12 3.88 11.87 2.75
C SER A 12 2.81 11.60 1.70
N GLY A 13 2.59 12.57 0.81
CA GLY A 13 1.79 12.42 -0.42
C GLY A 13 0.36 11.93 -0.20
N PHE A 14 -0.08 11.04 -1.08
CA PHE A 14 -1.44 10.49 -1.05
C PHE A 14 -1.75 9.71 0.23
N GLY A 15 -0.81 8.94 0.75
CA GLY A 15 -0.99 8.16 1.97
C GLY A 15 -1.29 9.06 3.18
N ARG A 16 -0.52 10.14 3.35
CA ARG A 16 -0.75 11.13 4.42
C ARG A 16 -2.10 11.84 4.26
N GLY A 17 -2.38 12.34 3.05
CA GLY A 17 -3.64 13.03 2.79
C GLY A 17 -4.87 12.14 3.01
N ALA A 18 -4.80 10.88 2.57
CA ALA A 18 -5.87 9.91 2.78
C ALA A 18 -6.06 9.57 4.26
N SER A 19 -4.96 9.42 5.02
CA SER A 19 -5.02 9.13 6.46
C SER A 19 -5.78 10.23 7.22
N ILE A 20 -5.44 11.49 6.97
CA ILE A 20 -6.09 12.64 7.60
C ILE A 20 -7.57 12.71 7.20
N ALA A 21 -7.85 12.67 5.90
CA ALA A 21 -9.22 12.79 5.40
C ALA A 21 -10.16 11.66 5.85
N LEU A 22 -9.64 10.45 6.06
CA LEU A 22 -10.43 9.33 6.57
C LEU A 22 -10.66 9.43 8.08
N ALA A 23 -9.68 9.89 8.86
CA ALA A 23 -9.84 10.15 10.28
C ALA A 23 -10.90 11.25 10.54
N GLU A 24 -10.86 12.36 9.77
CA GLU A 24 -11.87 13.42 9.81
C GLU A 24 -13.30 12.92 9.51
N ARG A 25 -13.42 11.84 8.74
CA ARG A 25 -14.71 11.18 8.47
C ARG A 25 -15.13 10.14 9.52
N GLY A 26 -14.38 10.03 10.62
CA GLY A 26 -14.70 9.17 11.74
C GLY A 26 -14.28 7.71 11.55
N HIS A 27 -13.32 7.43 10.67
CA HIS A 27 -12.69 6.12 10.57
C HIS A 27 -11.55 5.98 11.60
N ASN A 28 -11.31 4.77 12.06
CA ASN A 28 -10.14 4.43 12.86
C ASN A 28 -8.96 4.17 11.93
N VAL A 29 -8.04 5.13 11.82
CA VAL A 29 -6.96 5.08 10.82
C VAL A 29 -5.64 4.70 11.46
N ILE A 30 -5.06 3.60 10.96
CA ILE A 30 -3.70 3.15 11.27
C ILE A 30 -2.81 3.59 10.11
N ALA A 31 -2.05 4.65 10.32
CA ALA A 31 -1.16 5.27 9.35
C ALA A 31 0.26 4.75 9.56
N THR A 32 0.81 4.00 8.60
CA THR A 32 2.15 3.45 8.76
C THR A 32 3.20 4.17 7.92
N THR A 33 4.39 4.26 8.47
CA THR A 33 5.54 4.93 7.85
C THR A 33 6.75 4.02 7.84
N GLU A 34 7.65 4.22 6.87
CA GLU A 34 8.87 3.42 6.74
C GLU A 34 9.85 3.62 7.90
N THR A 35 9.96 4.85 8.42
CA THR A 35 10.97 5.22 9.43
C THR A 35 10.36 5.78 10.71
N ASP A 36 11.06 5.60 11.83
CA ASP A 36 10.66 6.16 13.13
C ASP A 36 10.56 7.68 13.09
N LYS A 37 11.43 8.35 12.33
CA LYS A 37 11.38 9.80 12.16
C LYS A 37 10.05 10.24 11.55
N GLN A 38 9.63 9.60 10.45
CA GLN A 38 8.34 9.90 9.81
C GLN A 38 7.17 9.59 10.75
N ALA A 39 7.25 8.50 11.52
CA ALA A 39 6.21 8.15 12.49
C ALA A 39 6.08 9.23 13.57
N THR A 40 7.20 9.67 14.14
CA THR A 40 7.23 10.73 15.16
C THR A 40 6.65 12.04 14.62
N GLU A 41 7.07 12.46 13.43
CA GLU A 41 6.60 13.71 12.81
C GLU A 41 5.09 13.65 12.51
N LEU A 42 4.62 12.52 11.98
CA LEU A 42 3.19 12.34 11.65
C LEU A 42 2.32 12.31 12.91
N SER A 43 2.73 11.56 13.93
CA SER A 43 2.01 11.46 15.21
C SER A 43 1.93 12.81 15.95
N ALA A 44 3.02 13.59 15.93
CA ALA A 44 3.02 14.91 16.53
C ALA A 44 2.10 15.91 15.81
N ALA A 45 1.98 15.80 14.48
CA ALA A 45 1.15 16.69 13.68
C ALA A 45 -0.34 16.27 13.66
N HIS A 46 -0.64 14.98 13.85
CA HIS A 46 -1.96 14.36 13.69
C HIS A 46 -2.24 13.36 14.81
N PRO A 47 -2.51 13.85 16.04
CA PRO A 47 -2.75 12.98 17.21
C PRO A 47 -4.04 12.13 17.11
N GLU A 48 -4.91 12.45 16.16
CA GLU A 48 -6.11 11.66 15.83
C GLU A 48 -5.81 10.35 15.10
N LEU A 49 -4.58 10.19 14.56
CA LEU A 49 -4.15 8.97 13.87
C LEU A 49 -3.46 8.00 14.82
N ILE A 50 -3.68 6.72 14.60
CA ILE A 50 -2.80 5.67 15.15
C ILE A 50 -1.60 5.59 14.20
N VAL A 51 -0.43 6.03 14.64
CA VAL A 51 0.76 6.06 13.79
C VAL A 51 1.74 4.97 14.22
N GLU A 52 2.16 4.14 13.25
CA GLU A 52 3.09 3.03 13.49
C GLU A 52 4.24 3.04 12.47
N LYS A 53 5.46 2.75 12.95
CA LYS A 53 6.58 2.43 12.06
C LYS A 53 6.38 1.02 11.51
N LEU A 54 6.31 0.91 10.17
CA LEU A 54 6.15 -0.35 9.47
C LEU A 54 6.83 -0.28 8.10
N ASP A 55 7.94 -0.99 7.97
CA ASP A 55 8.60 -1.23 6.69
C ASP A 55 8.00 -2.48 6.06
N ILE A 56 7.33 -2.31 4.90
CA ILE A 56 6.64 -3.41 4.22
C ILE A 56 7.60 -4.47 3.62
N THR A 57 8.90 -4.22 3.64
CA THR A 57 9.94 -5.15 3.17
C THR A 57 10.63 -5.94 4.30
N SER A 58 10.17 -5.76 5.52
CA SER A 58 10.74 -6.38 6.72
C SER A 58 9.72 -7.15 7.54
N ASP A 59 10.16 -7.79 8.62
CA ASP A 59 9.30 -8.50 9.57
C ASP A 59 8.30 -7.57 10.31
N ASP A 60 8.41 -6.26 10.14
CA ASP A 60 7.42 -5.31 10.67
C ASP A 60 5.99 -5.62 10.21
N ILE A 61 5.83 -6.26 9.05
CA ILE A 61 4.50 -6.67 8.55
C ILE A 61 3.75 -7.60 9.50
N GLU A 62 4.43 -8.29 10.40
CA GLU A 62 3.77 -9.14 11.41
C GLU A 62 2.91 -8.32 12.38
N LYS A 63 3.21 -7.03 12.57
CA LYS A 63 2.43 -6.13 13.43
C LYS A 63 0.98 -6.01 12.98
N VAL A 64 0.68 -6.20 11.69
CA VAL A 64 -0.70 -6.05 11.19
C VAL A 64 -1.67 -7.10 11.73
N THR A 65 -1.15 -8.21 12.24
CA THR A 65 -1.97 -9.29 12.80
C THR A 65 -2.65 -8.93 14.12
N GLN A 66 -2.20 -7.84 14.76
CA GLN A 66 -2.79 -7.34 16.01
C GLN A 66 -4.04 -6.45 15.80
N TRP A 67 -4.37 -6.09 14.54
CA TRP A 67 -5.48 -5.21 14.23
C TRP A 67 -6.56 -5.91 13.40
N ASP A 68 -7.83 -5.65 13.74
CA ASP A 68 -8.98 -6.05 12.92
C ASP A 68 -9.19 -5.04 11.79
N ILE A 69 -8.51 -5.25 10.67
CA ILE A 69 -8.47 -4.33 9.54
C ILE A 69 -9.67 -4.58 8.61
N ASP A 70 -10.53 -3.58 8.43
CA ASP A 70 -11.64 -3.61 7.47
C ASP A 70 -11.20 -3.23 6.05
N VAL A 71 -10.24 -2.26 5.97
CA VAL A 71 -9.75 -1.74 4.69
C VAL A 71 -8.23 -1.63 4.73
N LEU A 72 -7.56 -2.24 3.76
CA LEU A 72 -6.13 -2.05 3.52
C LEU A 72 -5.94 -1.12 2.33
N ILE A 73 -5.19 -0.04 2.51
CA ILE A 73 -4.73 0.83 1.43
C ILE A 73 -3.23 0.64 1.23
N ASN A 74 -2.88 -0.13 0.23
CA ASN A 74 -1.51 -0.33 -0.23
C ASN A 74 -1.05 0.91 -1.00
N ASN A 75 -0.40 1.84 -0.28
CA ASN A 75 0.07 3.10 -0.87
C ASN A 75 1.60 3.21 -0.85
N ALA A 76 2.30 2.54 0.05
CA ALA A 76 3.76 2.56 0.10
C ALA A 76 4.37 2.18 -1.25
N ALA A 77 5.23 3.03 -1.76
CA ALA A 77 5.92 2.81 -3.02
C ALA A 77 7.17 3.70 -3.12
N MET A 78 8.14 3.25 -3.89
CA MET A 78 9.27 4.07 -4.30
C MET A 78 9.24 4.29 -5.81
N GLY A 79 9.82 5.41 -6.26
CA GLY A 79 10.03 5.72 -7.66
C GLY A 79 11.44 5.33 -8.12
N GLN A 80 11.56 4.98 -9.39
CA GLN A 80 12.85 4.81 -10.06
C GLN A 80 12.73 5.31 -11.49
N THR A 81 13.57 6.26 -11.84
CA THR A 81 13.67 6.82 -13.19
C THR A 81 15.05 6.56 -13.78
N GLY A 82 15.12 6.57 -15.09
CA GLY A 82 16.35 6.40 -15.88
C GLY A 82 16.10 5.60 -17.15
N PRO A 83 16.98 5.73 -18.15
CA PRO A 83 16.94 4.91 -19.37
C PRO A 83 17.08 3.43 -19.01
N MET A 84 16.22 2.57 -19.56
CA MET A 84 16.21 1.13 -19.25
C MET A 84 17.57 0.44 -19.51
N ALA A 85 18.32 0.95 -20.47
CA ALA A 85 19.65 0.41 -20.79
C ALA A 85 20.69 0.65 -19.68
N ASP A 86 20.49 1.67 -18.84
CA ASP A 86 21.50 2.17 -17.90
C ASP A 86 21.12 1.98 -16.42
N VAL A 87 19.83 1.68 -16.13
CA VAL A 87 19.41 1.49 -14.74
C VAL A 87 20.02 0.20 -14.19
N PRO A 88 20.81 0.28 -13.10
CA PRO A 88 21.42 -0.90 -12.47
C PRO A 88 20.37 -1.91 -12.00
N MET A 89 20.64 -3.20 -12.20
CA MET A 89 19.71 -4.27 -11.84
C MET A 89 19.36 -4.32 -10.35
N GLU A 90 20.28 -3.91 -9.48
CA GLU A 90 20.02 -3.79 -8.04
C GLU A 90 18.92 -2.76 -7.74
N ARG A 91 18.87 -1.65 -8.46
CA ARG A 91 17.79 -0.66 -8.32
C ARG A 91 16.46 -1.18 -8.85
N ILE A 92 16.49 -1.95 -9.94
CA ILE A 92 15.28 -2.60 -10.45
C ILE A 92 14.75 -3.61 -9.43
N ARG A 93 15.64 -4.42 -8.83
CA ARG A 93 15.23 -5.35 -7.76
C ARG A 93 14.66 -4.61 -6.55
N ALA A 94 15.31 -3.54 -6.10
CA ALA A 94 14.86 -2.78 -4.94
C ALA A 94 13.45 -2.18 -5.14
N ILE A 95 13.16 -1.62 -6.32
CA ILE A 95 11.81 -1.09 -6.59
C ILE A 95 10.75 -2.20 -6.65
N PHE A 96 11.09 -3.40 -7.16
CA PHE A 96 10.19 -4.55 -7.14
C PHE A 96 9.96 -5.05 -5.72
N GLU A 97 11.03 -5.09 -4.90
CA GLU A 97 10.93 -5.50 -3.50
C GLU A 97 9.91 -4.66 -2.73
N VAL A 98 9.98 -3.34 -2.86
CA VAL A 98 9.02 -2.45 -2.20
C VAL A 98 7.65 -2.50 -2.88
N ASN A 99 7.59 -2.17 -4.18
CA ASN A 99 6.30 -1.89 -4.83
C ASN A 99 5.46 -3.13 -5.08
N VAL A 100 6.09 -4.29 -5.28
CA VAL A 100 5.39 -5.53 -5.66
C VAL A 100 5.40 -6.52 -4.50
N PHE A 101 6.58 -6.96 -4.08
CA PHE A 101 6.67 -8.02 -3.08
C PHE A 101 6.25 -7.56 -1.69
N GLY A 102 6.67 -6.38 -1.24
CA GLY A 102 6.23 -5.80 0.02
C GLY A 102 4.71 -5.56 0.04
N THR A 103 4.15 -5.02 -1.06
CA THR A 103 2.70 -4.85 -1.22
C THR A 103 1.96 -6.19 -1.14
N LEU A 104 2.46 -7.24 -1.80
CA LEU A 104 1.84 -8.56 -1.76
C LEU A 104 1.95 -9.17 -0.35
N SER A 105 3.12 -9.08 0.27
CA SER A 105 3.39 -9.66 1.59
C SER A 105 2.45 -9.10 2.67
N ILE A 106 2.34 -7.77 2.77
CA ILE A 106 1.42 -7.15 3.75
C ILE A 106 -0.04 -7.46 3.41
N THR A 107 -0.40 -7.53 2.12
CA THR A 107 -1.75 -7.91 1.69
C THR A 107 -2.10 -9.31 2.16
N GLN A 108 -1.21 -10.28 1.98
CA GLN A 108 -1.42 -11.67 2.44
C GLN A 108 -1.62 -11.76 3.95
N LYS A 109 -0.88 -10.98 4.74
CA LYS A 109 -1.03 -10.94 6.19
C LYS A 109 -2.40 -10.40 6.62
N VAL A 110 -2.85 -9.32 6.01
CA VAL A 110 -4.17 -8.72 6.31
C VAL A 110 -5.31 -9.61 5.82
N LEU A 111 -5.14 -10.26 4.67
CA LEU A 111 -6.16 -11.13 4.08
C LEU A 111 -6.58 -12.28 5.00
N ALA A 112 -5.70 -12.85 5.79
CA ALA A 112 -6.04 -13.93 6.71
C ALA A 112 -7.22 -13.57 7.63
N GLY A 113 -7.20 -12.35 8.20
CA GLY A 113 -8.29 -11.83 9.02
C GLY A 113 -9.56 -11.52 8.21
N MET A 114 -9.43 -10.92 7.02
CA MET A 114 -10.57 -10.59 6.15
C MET A 114 -11.29 -11.85 5.68
N ILE A 115 -10.56 -12.88 5.26
CA ILE A 115 -11.11 -14.18 4.83
C ILE A 115 -11.87 -14.85 5.99
N SER A 116 -11.29 -14.85 7.18
CA SER A 116 -11.94 -15.43 8.36
C SER A 116 -13.27 -14.76 8.70
N ARG A 117 -13.40 -13.45 8.42
CA ARG A 117 -14.64 -12.69 8.65
C ARG A 117 -15.61 -12.71 7.46
N GLY A 118 -15.17 -13.16 6.29
CA GLY A 118 -15.95 -13.09 5.04
C GLY A 118 -16.23 -11.65 4.59
N ALA A 119 -15.39 -10.69 4.98
CA ALA A 119 -15.57 -9.28 4.64
C ALA A 119 -14.24 -8.51 4.67
N GLY A 120 -14.03 -7.63 3.71
CA GLY A 120 -12.86 -6.77 3.66
C GLY A 120 -12.79 -5.96 2.37
N ARG A 121 -11.86 -5.00 2.35
CA ARG A 121 -11.56 -4.24 1.15
C ARG A 121 -10.07 -3.98 1.02
N ILE A 122 -9.52 -4.23 -0.15
CA ILE A 122 -8.14 -3.93 -0.51
C ILE A 122 -8.13 -2.84 -1.58
N ILE A 123 -7.40 -1.78 -1.32
CA ILE A 123 -7.17 -0.70 -2.28
C ILE A 123 -5.68 -0.70 -2.60
N VAL A 124 -5.33 -0.76 -3.88
CA VAL A 124 -3.94 -0.71 -4.34
C VAL A 124 -3.71 0.57 -5.12
N MET A 125 -2.77 1.38 -4.64
CA MET A 125 -2.34 2.59 -5.33
C MET A 125 -1.39 2.21 -6.46
N SER A 126 -1.98 2.06 -7.64
CA SER A 126 -1.25 1.87 -8.90
C SER A 126 -0.81 3.23 -9.47
N SER A 127 -0.93 3.43 -10.77
CA SER A 127 -0.63 4.67 -11.49
C SER A 127 -1.14 4.56 -12.91
N ILE A 128 -1.27 5.68 -13.62
CA ILE A 128 -1.36 5.65 -15.09
C ILE A 128 -0.16 4.89 -15.70
N GLY A 129 1.01 4.91 -15.02
CA GLY A 129 2.18 4.11 -15.38
C GLY A 129 2.01 2.59 -15.27
N GLY A 130 0.90 2.11 -14.68
CA GLY A 130 0.49 0.70 -14.69
C GLY A 130 -0.40 0.33 -15.88
N LEU A 131 -0.91 1.32 -16.61
CA LEU A 131 -1.76 1.17 -17.79
C LEU A 131 -1.04 1.56 -19.08
N HIS A 132 -0.10 2.50 -18.98
CA HIS A 132 0.70 3.02 -20.07
C HIS A 132 2.17 3.07 -19.66
N SER A 133 3.08 3.07 -20.63
CA SER A 133 4.53 3.16 -20.37
C SER A 133 5.08 4.48 -20.88
N PHE A 134 5.93 5.09 -20.07
CA PHE A 134 6.57 6.37 -20.40
C PHE A 134 8.09 6.21 -20.49
N PRO A 135 8.77 6.92 -21.39
CA PRO A 135 10.23 6.93 -21.45
C PRO A 135 10.84 7.32 -20.08
N ALA A 136 11.95 6.71 -19.73
CA ALA A 136 12.67 6.90 -18.48
C ALA A 136 11.93 6.46 -17.19
N PHE A 137 10.71 5.95 -17.27
CA PHE A 137 9.98 5.38 -16.14
C PHE A 137 9.88 3.85 -16.20
N GLY A 138 10.68 3.20 -17.04
CA GLY A 138 10.58 1.75 -17.27
C GLY A 138 10.49 0.90 -16.02
N PRO A 139 11.44 0.97 -15.06
CA PRO A 139 11.38 0.16 -13.82
C PRO A 139 10.12 0.41 -12.99
N TYR A 140 9.70 1.67 -12.88
CA TYR A 140 8.46 2.03 -12.17
C TYR A 140 7.22 1.48 -12.90
N ASN A 141 7.14 1.69 -14.23
CA ASN A 141 6.03 1.16 -15.03
C ASN A 141 5.93 -0.37 -14.91
N MET A 142 7.06 -1.10 -14.93
CA MET A 142 7.07 -2.55 -14.72
C MET A 142 6.41 -2.94 -13.41
N THR A 143 6.73 -2.25 -12.30
CA THR A 143 6.12 -2.56 -10.99
C THR A 143 4.63 -2.24 -10.97
N LYS A 144 4.21 -1.14 -11.60
CA LYS A 144 2.79 -0.75 -11.62
C LYS A 144 1.95 -1.66 -12.54
N HIS A 145 2.49 -2.13 -13.65
CA HIS A 145 1.86 -3.19 -14.48
C HIS A 145 1.76 -4.52 -13.71
N ALA A 146 2.78 -4.88 -12.92
CA ALA A 146 2.72 -6.07 -12.07
C ALA A 146 1.58 -5.95 -11.03
N LEU A 147 1.42 -4.78 -10.39
CA LEU A 147 0.31 -4.51 -9.46
C LEU A 147 -1.05 -4.59 -10.14
N GLU A 148 -1.19 -4.10 -11.39
CA GLU A 148 -2.45 -4.25 -12.16
C GLU A 148 -2.81 -5.72 -12.40
N GLY A 149 -1.82 -6.54 -12.76
CA GLY A 149 -2.01 -7.99 -12.92
C GLY A 149 -2.42 -8.65 -11.61
N MET A 150 -1.69 -8.35 -10.53
CA MET A 150 -1.97 -8.84 -9.19
C MET A 150 -3.39 -8.45 -8.72
N GLY A 151 -3.75 -7.18 -8.82
CA GLY A 151 -5.04 -6.69 -8.35
C GLY A 151 -6.22 -7.27 -9.13
N LYS A 152 -6.08 -7.48 -10.44
CA LYS A 152 -7.12 -8.13 -11.28
C LYS A 152 -7.31 -9.60 -10.90
N ALA A 153 -6.23 -10.33 -10.67
CA ALA A 153 -6.30 -11.72 -10.21
C ALA A 153 -6.98 -11.82 -8.84
N MET A 154 -6.49 -11.02 -7.87
CA MET A 154 -7.04 -11.01 -6.52
C MET A 154 -8.51 -10.62 -6.47
N ARG A 155 -8.98 -9.72 -7.33
CA ARG A 155 -10.40 -9.34 -7.41
C ARG A 155 -11.29 -10.56 -7.73
N ILE A 156 -10.88 -11.39 -8.68
CA ILE A 156 -11.65 -12.60 -9.08
C ILE A 156 -11.58 -13.66 -7.98
N GLU A 157 -10.40 -13.85 -7.38
CA GLU A 157 -10.17 -14.88 -6.36
C GLU A 157 -10.89 -14.58 -5.04
N LEU A 158 -11.02 -13.30 -4.68
CA LEU A 158 -11.49 -12.86 -3.37
C LEU A 158 -12.96 -12.42 -3.35
N GLU A 159 -13.55 -12.12 -4.50
CA GLU A 159 -14.98 -11.77 -4.61
C GLU A 159 -15.90 -12.85 -3.97
N PRO A 160 -15.70 -14.16 -4.19
CA PRO A 160 -16.53 -15.20 -3.55
C PRO A 160 -16.35 -15.24 -2.02
N GLN A 161 -15.30 -14.62 -1.48
CA GLN A 161 -15.00 -14.55 -0.05
C GLN A 161 -15.49 -13.26 0.60
N GLY A 162 -16.24 -12.41 -0.14
CA GLY A 162 -16.78 -11.14 0.36
C GLY A 162 -15.72 -10.03 0.50
N ILE A 163 -14.61 -10.12 -0.24
CA ILE A 163 -13.53 -9.13 -0.18
C ILE A 163 -13.43 -8.40 -1.52
N ASP A 164 -13.57 -7.07 -1.47
CA ASP A 164 -13.43 -6.20 -2.63
C ASP A 164 -11.96 -5.82 -2.89
N VAL A 165 -11.54 -5.84 -4.15
CA VAL A 165 -10.22 -5.32 -4.56
C VAL A 165 -10.39 -4.18 -5.57
N THR A 166 -9.79 -3.02 -5.26
CA THR A 166 -9.90 -1.81 -6.08
C THR A 166 -8.51 -1.28 -6.42
N MET A 167 -8.29 -0.99 -7.71
CA MET A 167 -7.08 -0.29 -8.19
C MET A 167 -7.38 1.20 -8.31
N ILE A 168 -6.44 2.06 -7.87
CA ILE A 168 -6.48 3.51 -8.09
C ILE A 168 -5.25 3.91 -8.90
N ASN A 169 -5.49 4.62 -10.00
CA ASN A 169 -4.47 4.96 -11.00
C ASN A 169 -4.27 6.48 -11.11
N PRO A 170 -3.59 7.12 -10.14
CA PRO A 170 -3.28 8.55 -10.24
C PRO A 170 -2.41 8.85 -11.45
N GLY A 171 -2.57 10.09 -11.98
CA GLY A 171 -1.77 10.67 -13.06
C GLY A 171 -0.67 11.58 -12.55
#